data_54ce872075b3a7fdcd9ad28e0c8ee04b
#
_entry.id   54ce872075b3a7fdcd9ad28e0c8ee04b
#
_cell.length_a   1.000
_cell.length_b   1.000
_cell.length_c   1.000
_cell.angle_alpha   90.00
_cell.angle_beta   90.00
_cell.angle_gamma   90.00
#
_symmetry.space_group_name_H-M   'P 1'
#
loop_
_entity.id
_entity.type
_entity.pdbx_description
1 polymer ?
#
loop_
_entity_poly.entity_id
_entity_poly.type
_entity_poly.pdbx_seq_one_letter_code
_entity_poly.pdbx_strand_id
1 'polypeptide(L)'
;MSDIKVTIIGVGGAGCNTINRLSSKKFKHYNLLAVNTDTQMLETINHSDVFALGPLTTKGFGSGGNPRIGRLAAKESSEQFSKLLEGQDLVLSLIHI
;
A
#
# COMPACT_ATOMS: atom_id res chain seq x y z
N MET A 1 -21.32 20.81 0.02
CA MET A 1 -21.30 19.42 0.50
C MET A 1 -19.86 18.91 0.44
N SER A 2 -19.31 18.51 1.56
CA SER A 2 -17.94 18.01 1.57
C SER A 2 -17.91 16.58 1.04
N ASP A 3 -16.98 16.31 0.15
CA ASP A 3 -16.80 14.97 -0.38
C ASP A 3 -16.16 14.06 0.67
N ILE A 4 -16.61 12.83 0.73
CA ILE A 4 -16.01 11.82 1.59
C ILE A 4 -14.70 11.38 0.96
N LYS A 5 -13.63 11.43 1.74
CA LYS A 5 -12.30 11.01 1.29
C LYS A 5 -12.12 9.54 1.61
N VAL A 6 -12.00 8.72 0.58
CA VAL A 6 -11.84 7.27 0.70
C VAL A 6 -10.49 6.86 0.13
N THR A 7 -9.74 6.08 0.89
CA THR A 7 -8.49 5.49 0.43
C THR A 7 -8.63 3.97 0.41
N ILE A 8 -8.30 3.36 -0.72
CA ILE A 8 -8.24 1.90 -0.85
C ILE A 8 -6.78 1.49 -0.88
N ILE A 9 -6.40 0.61 0.03
CA ILE A 9 -5.02 0.17 0.19
C ILE A 9 -4.89 -1.28 -0.24
N GLY A 10 -3.99 -1.56 -1.16
CA GLY A 10 -3.63 -2.94 -1.51
C GLY A 10 -2.29 -3.28 -0.88
N VAL A 11 -2.24 -4.36 -0.10
CA VAL A 11 -1.06 -4.77 0.63
C VAL A 11 -0.54 -6.09 0.07
N GLY A 12 0.76 -6.16 -0.16
CA GLY A 12 1.41 -7.35 -0.71
C GLY A 12 1.18 -7.50 -2.20
N GLY A 13 1.63 -8.62 -2.77
CA GLY A 13 1.57 -8.84 -4.22
C GLY A 13 0.16 -8.83 -4.77
N ALA A 14 -0.74 -9.61 -4.17
CA ALA A 14 -2.13 -9.71 -4.66
C ALA A 14 -2.88 -8.40 -4.44
N GLY A 15 -2.69 -7.74 -3.30
CA GLY A 15 -3.32 -6.45 -3.02
C GLY A 15 -2.86 -5.37 -3.99
N CYS A 16 -1.56 -5.32 -4.29
CA CYS A 16 -1.00 -4.36 -5.25
C CYS A 16 -1.53 -4.62 -6.66
N ASN A 17 -1.66 -5.88 -7.07
CA ASN A 17 -2.25 -6.22 -8.36
C ASN A 17 -3.70 -5.75 -8.45
N THR A 18 -4.47 -5.91 -7.38
CA THR A 18 -5.85 -5.44 -7.34
C THR A 18 -5.90 -3.91 -7.48
N ILE A 19 -5.04 -3.19 -6.77
CA ILE A 19 -4.96 -1.74 -6.88
C ILE A 19 -4.62 -1.33 -8.31
N ASN A 20 -3.69 -2.01 -8.94
CA ASN A 20 -3.30 -1.69 -10.32
C ASN A 20 -4.46 -1.89 -11.30
N ARG A 21 -5.28 -2.92 -11.10
CA ARG A 21 -6.48 -3.14 -11.91
C ARG A 21 -7.53 -2.05 -11.68
N LEU A 22 -7.75 -1.65 -10.43
CA LEU A 22 -8.70 -0.59 -10.11
C LEU A 22 -8.27 0.73 -10.73
N SER A 23 -6.97 1.04 -10.70
CA SER A 23 -6.46 2.30 -11.26
C SER A 23 -6.68 2.38 -12.76
N SER A 24 -6.61 1.25 -13.48
CA SER A 24 -6.84 1.22 -14.91
C SER A 24 -8.30 1.49 -15.29
N LYS A 25 -9.23 1.35 -14.34
CA LYS A 25 -10.66 1.57 -14.57
C LYS A 25 -11.13 2.97 -14.17
N LYS A 26 -10.23 3.88 -13.90
CA LYS A 26 -10.51 5.31 -13.63
C LYS A 26 -11.43 5.54 -12.44
N PHE A 27 -11.09 4.98 -11.29
CA PHE A 27 -11.80 5.27 -10.04
C PHE A 27 -11.40 6.67 -9.55
N LYS A 28 -12.13 7.69 -10.00
CA LYS A 28 -11.75 9.10 -9.78
C LYS A 28 -12.01 9.62 -8.36
N HIS A 29 -12.88 8.95 -7.62
CA HIS A 29 -13.32 9.43 -6.30
C HIS A 29 -12.60 8.77 -5.14
N TYR A 30 -11.65 7.87 -5.44
CA TYR A 30 -10.93 7.13 -4.41
C TYR A 30 -9.44 7.34 -4.58
N ASN A 31 -8.75 7.45 -3.45
CA ASN A 31 -7.31 7.39 -3.45
C ASN A 31 -6.89 5.92 -3.42
N LEU A 32 -6.00 5.54 -4.31
CA LEU A 32 -5.49 4.16 -4.39
C LEU A 32 -4.04 4.15 -3.92
N LEU A 33 -3.72 3.24 -3.02
CA LEU A 33 -2.38 3.12 -2.45
C LEU A 33 -1.93 1.67 -2.48
N ALA A 34 -0.82 1.41 -3.16
CA ALA A 34 -0.19 0.08 -3.19
C ALA A 34 0.95 0.05 -2.17
N VAL A 35 0.91 -0.93 -1.26
CA VAL A 35 1.86 -1.05 -0.16
C VAL A 35 2.54 -2.41 -0.23
N ASN A 36 3.86 -2.42 -0.22
CA ASN A 36 4.62 -3.66 -0.27
C ASN A 36 5.99 -3.48 0.35
N THR A 37 6.58 -4.57 0.81
CA THR A 37 7.97 -4.61 1.22
C THR A 37 8.93 -4.81 0.05
N ASP A 38 8.42 -5.27 -1.09
CA ASP A 38 9.18 -5.51 -2.31
C ASP A 38 9.09 -4.28 -3.21
N THR A 39 10.18 -3.53 -3.32
CA THR A 39 10.20 -2.31 -4.11
C THR A 39 10.15 -2.56 -5.61
N GLN A 40 10.65 -3.70 -6.08
CA GLN A 40 10.55 -4.04 -7.50
C GLN A 40 9.10 -4.23 -7.92
N MET A 41 8.29 -4.83 -7.06
CA MET A 41 6.86 -4.97 -7.32
C MET A 41 6.17 -3.62 -7.40
N LEU A 42 6.54 -2.68 -6.53
CA LEU A 42 5.95 -1.33 -6.54
C LEU A 42 6.30 -0.56 -7.81
N GLU A 43 7.46 -0.81 -8.40
CA GLU A 43 7.86 -0.15 -9.65
C GLU A 43 6.95 -0.51 -10.82
N THR A 44 6.22 -1.61 -10.74
CA THR A 44 5.28 -2.02 -11.79
C THR A 44 3.94 -1.31 -11.70
N ILE A 45 3.70 -0.55 -10.64
CA ILE A 45 2.43 0.14 -10.43
C ILE A 45 2.49 1.51 -11.10
N ASN A 46 1.58 1.77 -12.05
CA ASN A 46 1.68 2.94 -12.93
C ASN A 46 0.75 4.11 -12.60
N HIS A 47 -0.40 3.85 -11.98
CA HIS A 47 -1.46 4.85 -11.89
C HIS A 47 -1.97 5.10 -10.48
N SER A 48 -1.27 4.63 -9.47
CA SER A 48 -1.64 4.85 -8.08
C SER A 48 -0.41 5.21 -7.27
N ASP A 49 -0.63 5.72 -6.07
CA ASP A 49 0.46 5.99 -5.15
C ASP A 49 1.02 4.68 -4.62
N VAL A 50 2.29 4.67 -4.30
CA VAL A 50 2.97 3.50 -3.76
C VAL A 50 3.65 3.85 -2.45
N PHE A 51 3.77 2.87 -1.56
CA PHE A 51 4.45 3.03 -0.29
C PHE A 51 5.27 1.78 0.02
N ALA A 52 6.57 1.95 0.18
CA ALA A 52 7.47 0.85 0.53
C ALA A 52 7.52 0.71 2.05
N LEU A 53 7.18 -0.49 2.55
CA LEU A 53 7.25 -0.80 3.97
C LEU A 53 8.65 -1.28 4.34
N GLY A 54 9.21 -0.71 5.40
CA GLY A 54 10.44 -1.15 6.01
C GLY A 54 11.62 -1.29 5.06
N PRO A 55 11.98 -0.25 4.29
CA PRO A 55 13.07 -0.37 3.32
C PRO A 55 14.42 -0.70 3.97
N LEU A 56 14.64 -0.29 5.22
CA LEU A 56 15.86 -0.65 5.94
C LEU A 56 15.84 -2.10 6.40
N THR A 57 14.66 -2.59 6.82
CA THR A 57 14.51 -3.97 7.29
C THR A 57 14.66 -4.97 6.16
N THR A 58 14.08 -4.71 4.99
CA THR A 58 14.03 -5.65 3.87
C THR A 58 15.05 -5.34 2.79
N LYS A 59 15.64 -4.13 2.82
CA LYS A 59 16.52 -3.60 1.77
C LYS A 59 15.86 -3.63 0.38
N GLY A 60 14.54 -3.59 0.35
CA GLY A 60 13.76 -3.58 -0.89
C GLY A 60 13.49 -4.95 -1.48
N PHE A 61 13.94 -6.03 -0.84
CA PHE A 61 13.76 -7.39 -1.36
C PHE A 61 12.48 -8.09 -0.90
N GLY A 62 11.69 -7.41 -0.06
CA GLY A 62 10.47 -8.01 0.47
C GLY A 62 10.74 -8.86 1.70
N SER A 63 9.66 -9.41 2.25
CA SER A 63 9.73 -10.21 3.47
C SER A 63 10.05 -11.68 3.20
N GLY A 64 10.03 -12.09 1.93
CA GLY A 64 10.29 -13.47 1.55
C GLY A 64 9.28 -14.46 2.14
N GLY A 65 8.05 -14.02 2.41
CA GLY A 65 7.05 -14.85 3.05
C GLY A 65 7.26 -15.04 4.55
N ASN A 66 8.23 -14.35 5.15
CA ASN A 66 8.55 -14.47 6.57
C ASN A 66 7.73 -13.45 7.37
N PRO A 67 6.76 -13.91 8.22
CA PRO A 67 5.90 -12.98 8.96
C PRO A 67 6.67 -12.07 9.93
N ARG A 68 7.78 -12.55 10.45
CA ARG A 68 8.62 -11.77 11.37
C ARG A 68 9.24 -10.57 10.67
N ILE A 69 9.76 -10.76 9.47
CA ILE A 69 10.37 -9.67 8.69
C ILE A 69 9.28 -8.70 8.25
N GLY A 70 8.11 -9.20 7.84
CA GLY A 70 6.98 -8.35 7.49
C GLY A 70 6.53 -7.47 8.65
N ARG A 71 6.49 -8.04 9.86
CA ARG A 71 6.12 -7.29 11.07
C ARG A 71 7.15 -6.19 11.38
N LEU A 72 8.44 -6.50 11.29
CA LEU A 72 9.49 -5.52 11.52
C LEU A 72 9.45 -4.40 10.48
N ALA A 73 9.19 -4.75 9.22
CA ALA A 73 9.07 -3.76 8.16
C ALA A 73 7.89 -2.82 8.41
N ALA A 74 6.74 -3.37 8.79
CA ALA A 74 5.56 -2.57 9.10
C ALA A 74 5.82 -1.65 10.30
N LYS A 75 6.51 -2.14 11.30
CA LYS A 75 6.85 -1.38 12.49
C LYS A 75 7.81 -0.23 12.16
N GLU A 76 8.78 -0.48 11.30
CA GLU A 76 9.72 0.55 10.84
C GLU A 76 9.00 1.73 10.20
N SER A 77 7.97 1.47 9.40
CA SER A 77 7.29 2.49 8.61
C SER A 77 5.96 2.96 9.21
N SER A 78 5.62 2.55 10.41
CA SER A 78 4.28 2.80 10.97
C SER A 78 3.93 4.29 11.11
N GLU A 79 4.88 5.13 11.53
CA GLU A 79 4.63 6.56 11.66
C GLU A 79 4.38 7.23 10.31
N GLN A 80 5.21 6.91 9.33
CA GLN A 80 5.06 7.47 7.99
C GLN A 80 3.74 7.03 7.36
N PHE A 81 3.38 5.77 7.56
CA PHE A 81 2.14 5.23 7.04
C PHE A 81 0.92 5.91 7.67
N SER A 82 0.96 6.12 8.98
CA SER A 82 -0.13 6.83 9.68
C SER A 82 -0.32 8.25 9.14
N LYS A 83 0.78 8.94 8.84
CA LYS A 83 0.71 10.29 8.27
C LYS A 83 0.06 10.31 6.89
N LEU A 84 0.31 9.29 6.08
CA LEU A 84 -0.32 9.19 4.77
C LEU A 84 -1.85 9.09 4.86
N LEU A 85 -2.37 8.50 5.93
CA LEU A 85 -3.79 8.28 6.09
C LEU A 85 -4.51 9.40 6.85
N GLU A 86 -3.78 10.41 7.31
CA GLU A 86 -4.39 11.56 7.98
C GLU A 86 -5.36 12.26 7.03
N GLY A 87 -6.52 12.64 7.55
CA GLY A 87 -7.54 13.34 6.77
C GLY A 87 -8.43 12.45 5.91
N GLN A 88 -8.25 11.14 5.96
CA GLN A 88 -9.15 10.22 5.26
C GLN A 88 -10.36 9.91 6.12
N ASP A 89 -11.54 9.90 5.50
CA ASP A 89 -12.80 9.58 6.18
C ASP A 89 -13.03 8.08 6.28
N LEU A 90 -12.52 7.32 5.29
CA LEU A 90 -12.69 5.88 5.24
C LEU A 90 -11.45 5.26 4.61
N VAL A 91 -10.97 4.17 5.20
CA VAL A 91 -9.85 3.39 4.66
C VAL A 91 -10.30 1.94 4.47
N LEU A 92 -10.18 1.45 3.25
CA LEU A 92 -10.45 0.05 2.91
C LEU A 92 -9.13 -0.64 2.60
N SER A 93 -8.89 -1.77 3.23
CA SER A 93 -7.65 -2.52 3.04
C SER A 93 -7.91 -3.84 2.31
N LEU A 94 -7.17 -4.08 1.25
CA LEU A 94 -7.23 -5.31 0.46
C LEU A 94 -5.98 -6.12 0.75
N ILE A 95 -6.16 -7.20 1.49
CA ILE A 95 -5.08 -8.09 1.88
C ILE A 95 -5.45 -9.50 1.44
N HIS A 96 -4.54 -10.14 0.72
CA HIS A 96 -4.71 -11.54 0.36
C HIS A 96 -3.82 -12.39 1.28
N ILE A 97 -4.45 -13.31 1.95
CA ILE A 97 -3.75 -14.23 2.84
C ILE A 97 -3.64 -15.60 2.16
#